data_76d853fb06dccda4f23feec9361516d7
#
_entry.id   76d853fb06dccda4f23feec9361516d7
#
_cell.length_a   1.000
_cell.length_b   1.000
_cell.length_c   1.000
_cell.angle_alpha   90.00
_cell.angle_beta   90.00
_cell.angle_gamma   90.00
#
_symmetry.space_group_name_H-M   'P 1'
#
loop_
_entity.id
_entity.type
_entity.pdbx_description
1 polymer ?
#
loop_
_entity_poly.entity_id
_entity_poly.type
_entity_poly.pdbx_seq_one_letter_code
_entity_poly.pdbx_strand_id
1 'polypeptide(L)'
;MTPFQFPKATDAAWVKPLLNAEGLALCNYSFPVLFCWQHAYDFRYARVGDRLLTRLTSSLGHSYLWPVGEGDPKPALDAITQDAREEGQPLRLIALTQYHKNWLEANYPDRFAFEEARDGFDYLYDIDRLADLPGKKLHAKRNHIHRLDEAYPGWDWTPMTQADIAPCLAMDAAWHQEALTREAAEGGLSTLDDEHRALVLALENREALGLDGIVLRWQDEILGFTLGALLTENVFDVHFERARGDIQGAYPAVNRSFARYIREKYPQVRYLDREDDMGLPGLRKAKESYYPDYLEVNFSAVEIRCDLTSRPKTEG
;
A
#
# COMPACT_ATOMS: atom_id res chain seq x y z
N MET A 1 -3.44 27.05 11.58
CA MET A 1 -3.94 25.67 11.35
C MET A 1 -3.66 25.32 9.88
N THR A 2 -2.94 24.26 9.64
CA THR A 2 -2.63 23.78 8.27
C THR A 2 -3.92 23.15 7.70
N PRO A 3 -4.44 23.60 6.55
CA PRO A 3 -5.73 23.12 6.04
C PRO A 3 -5.56 21.73 5.39
N PHE A 4 -5.72 20.68 6.18
CA PHE A 4 -5.77 19.31 5.66
C PHE A 4 -7.09 19.03 4.93
N GLN A 5 -7.01 18.44 3.75
CA GLN A 5 -8.15 18.10 2.90
C GLN A 5 -8.09 16.66 2.41
N PHE A 6 -9.23 16.08 2.08
CA PHE A 6 -9.32 14.75 1.49
C PHE A 6 -8.71 14.71 0.09
N PRO A 7 -8.03 13.60 -0.28
CA PRO A 7 -7.57 13.36 -1.65
C PRO A 7 -8.72 13.38 -2.65
N LYS A 8 -8.50 14.02 -3.81
CA LYS A 8 -9.37 13.96 -4.98
C LYS A 8 -8.60 13.34 -6.14
N ALA A 9 -9.24 12.57 -6.99
CA ALA A 9 -8.57 11.94 -8.14
C ALA A 9 -7.86 12.97 -9.03
N THR A 10 -8.41 14.19 -9.14
CA THR A 10 -7.83 15.31 -9.89
C THR A 10 -6.53 15.85 -9.30
N ASP A 11 -6.22 15.53 -8.05
CA ASP A 11 -5.01 16.02 -7.38
C ASP A 11 -3.76 15.20 -7.76
N ALA A 12 -3.93 14.07 -8.43
CA ALA A 12 -2.84 13.22 -8.89
C ALA A 12 -1.72 14.00 -9.61
N ALA A 13 -2.10 14.99 -10.42
CA ALA A 13 -1.16 15.76 -11.22
C ALA A 13 -0.15 16.58 -10.40
N TRP A 14 -0.52 17.07 -9.22
CA TRP A 14 0.37 17.86 -8.36
C TRP A 14 0.89 17.07 -7.15
N VAL A 15 0.18 16.03 -6.70
CA VAL A 15 0.59 15.23 -5.53
C VAL A 15 1.66 14.21 -5.90
N LYS A 16 1.47 13.47 -7.02
CA LYS A 16 2.42 12.43 -7.45
C LYS A 16 3.87 12.92 -7.58
N PRO A 17 4.16 14.08 -8.19
CA PRO A 17 5.54 14.59 -8.24
C PRO A 17 6.16 14.77 -6.85
N LEU A 18 5.40 15.22 -5.86
CA LEU A 18 5.90 15.41 -4.50
C LEU A 18 6.12 14.07 -3.78
N LEU A 19 5.22 13.09 -3.93
CA LEU A 19 5.39 11.74 -3.41
C LEU A 19 6.62 11.06 -4.00
N ASN A 20 6.87 11.27 -5.29
CA ASN A 20 7.97 10.63 -6.01
C ASN A 20 9.33 11.35 -5.82
N ALA A 21 9.35 12.55 -5.22
CA ALA A 21 10.56 13.38 -5.11
C ALA A 21 11.71 12.69 -4.36
N GLU A 22 11.40 11.81 -3.41
CA GLU A 22 12.39 11.10 -2.60
C GLU A 22 12.58 9.63 -3.03
N GLY A 23 11.82 9.13 -4.01
CA GLY A 23 11.95 7.77 -4.56
C GLY A 23 11.68 6.66 -3.53
N LEU A 24 10.73 6.87 -2.63
CA LEU A 24 10.42 5.95 -1.55
C LEU A 24 9.65 4.73 -2.08
N ALA A 25 10.17 3.54 -1.82
CA ALA A 25 9.57 2.27 -2.23
C ALA A 25 8.66 1.68 -1.12
N LEU A 26 7.79 2.51 -0.55
CA LEU A 26 6.78 2.12 0.44
C LEU A 26 5.39 2.50 -0.08
N CYS A 27 4.46 1.56 -0.03
CA CYS A 27 3.07 1.74 -0.52
C CYS A 27 2.37 2.96 0.11
N ASN A 28 2.74 3.32 1.34
CA ASN A 28 2.23 4.52 2.03
C ASN A 28 2.47 5.83 1.26
N TYR A 29 3.46 5.88 0.37
CA TYR A 29 3.76 7.05 -0.48
C TYR A 29 3.19 6.93 -1.90
N SER A 30 2.24 6.01 -2.10
CA SER A 30 1.47 5.87 -3.34
C SER A 30 0.22 6.74 -3.32
N PHE A 31 0.02 7.59 -4.35
CA PHE A 31 -1.20 8.40 -4.45
C PHE A 31 -2.48 7.55 -4.57
N PRO A 32 -2.50 6.43 -5.33
CA PRO A 32 -3.62 5.49 -5.31
C PRO A 32 -3.97 4.98 -3.91
N VAL A 33 -2.99 4.63 -3.08
CA VAL A 33 -3.24 4.21 -1.68
C VAL A 33 -3.91 5.34 -0.89
N LEU A 34 -3.34 6.56 -0.91
CA LEU A 34 -3.92 7.70 -0.20
C LEU A 34 -5.35 8.01 -0.64
N PHE A 35 -5.64 7.89 -1.93
CA PHE A 35 -6.97 8.14 -2.49
C PHE A 35 -7.96 7.01 -2.18
N CYS A 36 -7.60 5.77 -2.44
CA CYS A 36 -8.52 4.64 -2.31
C CYS A 36 -8.86 4.33 -0.85
N TRP A 37 -7.90 4.47 0.06
CA TRP A 37 -8.06 4.15 1.47
C TRP A 37 -8.43 5.35 2.36
N GLN A 38 -8.70 6.52 1.78
CA GLN A 38 -9.00 7.75 2.54
C GLN A 38 -10.17 7.61 3.52
N HIS A 39 -11.15 6.77 3.23
CA HIS A 39 -12.30 6.56 4.10
C HIS A 39 -12.01 5.61 5.28
N ALA A 40 -11.07 4.67 5.11
CA ALA A 40 -10.69 3.73 6.16
C ALA A 40 -9.72 4.37 7.17
N TYR A 41 -8.77 5.17 6.67
CA TYR A 41 -7.70 5.75 7.48
C TYR A 41 -7.82 7.27 7.66
N ASP A 42 -8.91 7.90 7.21
CA ASP A 42 -9.11 9.37 7.19
C ASP A 42 -7.88 10.09 6.61
N PHE A 43 -7.33 9.56 5.52
CA PHE A 43 -6.20 10.19 4.85
C PHE A 43 -6.55 11.61 4.42
N ARG A 44 -5.71 12.55 4.82
CA ARG A 44 -5.78 13.95 4.42
C ARG A 44 -4.40 14.45 4.12
N TYR A 45 -4.32 15.43 3.24
CA TYR A 45 -3.07 16.07 2.94
C TYR A 45 -3.16 17.59 2.95
N ALA A 46 -2.01 18.22 3.12
CA ALA A 46 -1.80 19.65 3.02
C ALA A 46 -0.45 19.93 2.33
N ARG A 47 -0.21 21.16 1.97
CA ARG A 47 1.08 21.58 1.39
C ARG A 47 1.71 22.67 2.24
N VAL A 48 3.01 22.55 2.52
CA VAL A 48 3.83 23.59 3.15
C VAL A 48 5.09 23.77 2.32
N GLY A 49 5.21 24.91 1.67
CA GLY A 49 6.25 25.14 0.67
C GLY A 49 6.14 24.13 -0.46
N ASP A 50 7.24 23.46 -0.76
CA ASP A 50 7.33 22.40 -1.77
C ASP A 50 7.25 21.00 -1.17
N ARG A 51 6.62 20.85 0.01
CA ARG A 51 6.43 19.57 0.67
C ARG A 51 4.96 19.23 0.87
N LEU A 52 4.65 17.96 0.66
CA LEU A 52 3.37 17.35 0.95
C LEU A 52 3.37 16.85 2.39
N LEU A 53 2.37 17.27 3.15
CA LEU A 53 2.05 16.73 4.46
C LEU A 53 0.92 15.74 4.32
N THR A 54 1.08 14.53 4.82
CA THR A 54 0.01 13.52 4.84
C THR A 54 -0.30 13.14 6.27
N ARG A 55 -1.58 13.20 6.63
CA ARG A 55 -2.12 12.82 7.94
C ARG A 55 -3.11 11.68 7.77
N LEU A 56 -3.10 10.76 8.70
CA LEU A 56 -4.12 9.72 8.85
C LEU A 56 -4.60 9.67 10.29
N THR A 57 -5.79 9.11 10.49
CA THR A 57 -6.41 9.00 11.81
C THR A 57 -6.69 7.54 12.13
N SER A 58 -6.33 7.11 13.31
CA SER A 58 -6.61 5.78 13.86
C SER A 58 -7.16 5.87 15.27
N SER A 59 -7.41 4.74 15.91
CA SER A 59 -7.77 4.68 17.33
C SER A 59 -6.71 5.27 18.27
N LEU A 60 -5.46 5.39 17.80
CA LEU A 60 -4.35 6.02 18.52
C LEU A 60 -4.26 7.54 18.28
N GLY A 61 -5.20 8.12 17.53
CA GLY A 61 -5.22 9.51 17.13
C GLY A 61 -4.55 9.76 15.77
N HIS A 62 -4.05 10.98 15.57
CA HIS A 62 -3.39 11.36 14.32
C HIS A 62 -1.98 10.80 14.22
N SER A 63 -1.65 10.32 13.03
CA SER A 63 -0.29 9.97 12.62
C SER A 63 0.01 10.67 11.29
N TYR A 64 1.30 10.88 11.02
CA TYR A 64 1.73 11.60 9.83
C TYR A 64 2.80 10.77 9.10
N LEU A 65 2.78 10.82 7.78
CA LEU A 65 3.93 10.37 6.99
C LEU A 65 5.05 11.41 7.07
N TRP A 66 6.26 10.98 6.72
CA TRP A 66 7.34 11.94 6.49
C TRP A 66 6.91 12.97 5.42
N PRO A 67 7.12 14.27 5.68
CA PRO A 67 6.77 15.31 4.71
C PRO A 67 7.65 15.22 3.46
N VAL A 68 7.15 14.61 2.40
CA VAL A 68 7.88 14.40 1.14
C VAL A 68 7.90 15.63 0.24
N GLY A 69 8.98 15.81 -0.51
CA GLY A 69 9.16 16.96 -1.41
C GLY A 69 10.59 17.49 -1.41
N GLU A 70 10.80 18.68 -1.92
CA GLU A 70 12.13 19.29 -2.04
C GLU A 70 12.44 20.25 -0.88
N GLY A 71 13.73 20.55 -0.69
CA GLY A 71 14.22 21.51 0.30
C GLY A 71 14.26 21.00 1.74
N ASP A 72 14.36 21.93 2.70
CA ASP A 72 14.45 21.61 4.13
C ASP A 72 13.13 21.06 4.66
N PRO A 73 13.08 19.86 5.29
CA PRO A 73 11.85 19.30 5.87
C PRO A 73 11.43 19.98 7.19
N LYS A 74 12.28 20.76 7.85
CA LYS A 74 11.98 21.33 9.16
C LYS A 74 10.70 22.17 9.23
N PRO A 75 10.43 23.11 8.29
CA PRO A 75 9.18 23.86 8.33
C PRO A 75 7.93 22.98 8.22
N ALA A 76 7.99 21.91 7.44
CA ALA A 76 6.92 20.95 7.30
C ALA A 76 6.75 20.08 8.55
N LEU A 77 7.84 19.64 9.17
CA LEU A 77 7.82 18.94 10.47
C LEU A 77 7.28 19.83 11.60
N ASP A 78 7.61 21.12 11.60
CA ASP A 78 7.06 22.06 12.58
C ASP A 78 5.55 22.24 12.39
N ALA A 79 5.07 22.28 11.15
CA ALA A 79 3.64 22.39 10.84
C ALA A 79 2.83 21.17 11.35
N ILE A 80 3.30 19.94 11.10
CA ILE A 80 2.63 18.73 11.61
C ILE A 80 2.81 18.58 13.13
N THR A 81 3.92 19.05 13.70
CA THR A 81 4.10 19.10 15.16
C THR A 81 3.06 20.01 15.79
N GLN A 82 2.81 21.17 15.19
CA GLN A 82 1.80 22.13 15.67
C GLN A 82 0.39 21.55 15.53
N ASP A 83 0.07 20.89 14.40
CA ASP A 83 -1.24 20.24 14.19
C ASP A 83 -1.48 19.15 15.27
N ALA A 84 -0.50 18.28 15.55
CA ALA A 84 -0.59 17.27 16.61
C ALA A 84 -0.80 17.89 18.00
N ARG A 85 -0.12 19.01 18.31
CA ARG A 85 -0.26 19.73 19.60
C ARG A 85 -1.63 20.37 19.74
N GLU A 86 -2.21 20.92 18.69
CA GLU A 86 -3.57 21.50 18.70
C GLU A 86 -4.61 20.43 19.04
N GLU A 87 -4.38 19.18 18.64
CA GLU A 87 -5.19 18.01 19.00
C GLU A 87 -4.80 17.39 20.37
N GLY A 88 -3.86 18.00 21.11
CA GLY A 88 -3.43 17.53 22.42
C GLY A 88 -2.61 16.23 22.40
N GLN A 89 -2.02 15.88 21.27
CA GLN A 89 -1.30 14.61 21.04
C GLN A 89 0.22 14.83 20.83
N PRO A 90 1.07 13.85 21.15
CA PRO A 90 2.45 13.87 20.69
C PRO A 90 2.50 13.69 19.17
N LEU A 91 3.48 14.28 18.51
CA LEU A 91 3.74 13.98 17.10
C LEU A 91 4.05 12.48 16.95
N ARG A 92 3.31 11.82 16.07
CA ARG A 92 3.54 10.43 15.68
C ARG A 92 3.83 10.37 14.18
N LEU A 93 5.01 9.89 13.82
CA LEU A 93 5.40 9.64 12.44
C LEU A 93 5.36 8.14 12.17
N ILE A 94 4.93 7.76 10.97
CA ILE A 94 4.89 6.36 10.51
C ILE A 94 5.48 6.22 9.11
N ALA A 95 5.73 4.98 8.69
CA ALA A 95 6.32 4.65 7.40
C ALA A 95 7.65 5.39 7.14
N LEU A 96 8.46 5.53 8.18
CA LEU A 96 9.78 6.15 8.09
C LEU A 96 10.80 5.14 7.57
N THR A 97 11.59 5.54 6.58
CA THR A 97 12.76 4.76 6.17
C THR A 97 13.92 4.91 7.19
N GLN A 98 14.96 4.09 7.05
CA GLN A 98 16.18 4.23 7.84
C GLN A 98 16.82 5.62 7.66
N TYR A 99 16.72 6.20 6.45
CA TYR A 99 17.19 7.56 6.17
C TYR A 99 16.45 8.59 7.02
N HIS A 100 15.12 8.53 7.06
CA HIS A 100 14.29 9.45 7.86
C HIS A 100 14.59 9.34 9.35
N LYS A 101 14.73 8.10 9.84
CA LYS A 101 15.11 7.84 11.24
C LYS A 101 16.44 8.50 11.58
N ASN A 102 17.48 8.24 10.79
CA ASN A 102 18.82 8.81 11.00
C ASN A 102 18.78 10.35 10.93
N TRP A 103 17.99 10.90 10.00
CA TRP A 103 17.82 12.34 9.87
C TRP A 103 17.17 12.96 11.13
N LEU A 104 16.13 12.32 11.66
CA LEU A 104 15.45 12.76 12.89
C LEU A 104 16.38 12.68 14.10
N GLU A 105 17.12 11.59 14.27
CA GLU A 105 18.11 11.43 15.36
C GLU A 105 19.20 12.52 15.30
N ALA A 106 19.69 12.85 14.12
CA ALA A 106 20.73 13.87 13.94
C ALA A 106 20.22 15.31 14.16
N ASN A 107 18.98 15.63 13.77
CA ASN A 107 18.44 16.98 13.83
C ASN A 107 17.59 17.26 15.08
N TYR A 108 17.08 16.22 15.72
CA TYR A 108 16.26 16.29 16.93
C TYR A 108 16.67 15.20 17.92
N PRO A 109 17.91 15.27 18.48
CA PRO A 109 18.40 14.26 19.39
C PRO A 109 17.46 14.12 20.60
N ASP A 110 17.22 12.88 21.02
CA ASP A 110 16.39 12.51 22.17
C ASP A 110 14.91 12.96 22.11
N ARG A 111 14.45 13.44 20.95
CA ARG A 111 13.06 13.89 20.79
C ARG A 111 12.09 12.75 20.48
N PHE A 112 12.52 11.68 19.84
CA PHE A 112 11.65 10.60 19.37
C PHE A 112 12.05 9.24 19.92
N ALA A 113 11.06 8.44 20.29
CA ALA A 113 11.21 7.00 20.46
C ALA A 113 10.85 6.32 19.13
N PHE A 114 11.72 5.40 18.68
CA PHE A 114 11.55 4.68 17.41
C PHE A 114 11.22 3.21 17.65
N GLU A 115 10.38 2.66 16.79
CA GLU A 115 10.04 1.23 16.76
C GLU A 115 10.02 0.74 15.33
N GLU A 116 10.53 -0.47 15.07
CA GLU A 116 10.35 -1.13 13.77
C GLU A 116 8.89 -1.54 13.59
N ALA A 117 8.28 -1.10 12.50
CA ALA A 117 6.89 -1.40 12.18
C ALA A 117 6.78 -2.68 11.33
N ARG A 118 7.18 -3.86 11.88
CA ARG A 118 7.28 -5.14 11.14
C ARG A 118 6.03 -5.50 10.33
N ASP A 119 4.85 -5.20 10.85
CA ASP A 119 3.58 -5.52 10.22
C ASP A 119 3.28 -4.62 8.99
N GLY A 120 3.99 -3.50 8.89
CA GLY A 120 3.94 -2.56 7.77
C GLY A 120 5.14 -2.65 6.82
N PHE A 121 5.94 -3.73 6.84
CA PHE A 121 7.04 -3.90 5.89
C PHE A 121 6.52 -4.34 4.55
N ASP A 122 6.87 -3.63 3.48
CA ASP A 122 6.47 -4.00 2.13
C ASP A 122 7.32 -5.14 1.59
N TYR A 123 6.68 -6.01 0.81
CA TYR A 123 7.25 -7.22 0.24
C TYR A 123 7.64 -7.00 -1.21
N LEU A 124 8.94 -6.88 -1.48
CA LEU A 124 9.46 -6.65 -2.82
C LEU A 124 9.99 -7.93 -3.46
N TYR A 125 9.59 -8.15 -4.70
CA TYR A 125 9.94 -9.33 -5.49
C TYR A 125 10.55 -8.91 -6.83
N ASP A 126 11.66 -9.52 -7.20
CA ASP A 126 12.22 -9.38 -8.53
C ASP A 126 11.17 -9.79 -9.59
N ILE A 127 10.93 -8.91 -10.55
CA ILE A 127 9.86 -9.07 -11.53
C ILE A 127 10.07 -10.29 -12.42
N ASP A 128 11.31 -10.63 -12.78
CA ASP A 128 11.63 -11.81 -13.59
C ASP A 128 11.30 -13.09 -12.82
N ARG A 129 11.53 -13.09 -11.52
CA ARG A 129 11.18 -14.25 -10.68
C ARG A 129 9.69 -14.48 -10.58
N LEU A 130 8.88 -13.43 -10.47
CA LEU A 130 7.42 -13.59 -10.47
C LEU A 130 6.88 -13.92 -11.87
N ALA A 131 7.45 -13.35 -12.93
CA ALA A 131 7.05 -13.62 -14.31
C ALA A 131 7.35 -15.06 -14.78
N ASP A 132 8.46 -15.63 -14.32
CA ASP A 132 8.94 -16.94 -14.83
C ASP A 132 8.85 -18.04 -13.78
N LEU A 133 8.71 -17.71 -12.50
CA LEU A 133 8.61 -18.65 -11.36
C LEU A 133 9.71 -19.72 -11.38
N PRO A 134 11.01 -19.38 -11.47
CA PRO A 134 12.08 -20.33 -11.68
C PRO A 134 12.39 -21.20 -10.45
N GLY A 135 13.08 -22.33 -10.70
CA GLY A 135 13.67 -23.16 -9.65
C GLY A 135 12.70 -24.00 -8.82
N LYS A 136 13.26 -24.70 -7.82
CA LYS A 136 12.51 -25.64 -6.97
C LYS A 136 11.57 -24.95 -6.00
N LYS A 137 11.95 -23.77 -5.45
CA LYS A 137 11.15 -23.04 -4.46
C LYS A 137 9.77 -22.66 -4.99
N LEU A 138 9.68 -22.24 -6.26
CA LEU A 138 8.44 -21.82 -6.90
C LEU A 138 7.73 -22.92 -7.70
N HIS A 139 8.20 -24.17 -7.59
CA HIS A 139 7.60 -25.34 -8.27
C HIS A 139 6.12 -25.51 -7.92
N ALA A 140 5.75 -25.34 -6.65
CA ALA A 140 4.34 -25.43 -6.23
C ALA A 140 3.46 -24.42 -6.94
N LYS A 141 3.94 -23.18 -7.16
CA LYS A 141 3.19 -22.14 -7.89
C LYS A 141 2.99 -22.53 -9.36
N ARG A 142 4.02 -23.05 -10.03
CA ARG A 142 3.89 -23.57 -11.40
C ARG A 142 2.90 -24.74 -11.48
N ASN A 143 2.95 -25.68 -10.52
CA ASN A 143 2.00 -26.79 -10.46
C ASN A 143 0.55 -26.33 -10.29
N HIS A 144 0.32 -25.29 -9.48
CA HIS A 144 -1.02 -24.71 -9.34
C HIS A 144 -1.51 -24.12 -10.66
N ILE A 145 -0.64 -23.40 -11.40
CA ILE A 145 -0.99 -22.86 -12.71
C ILE A 145 -1.22 -24.00 -13.74
N HIS A 146 -0.39 -25.05 -13.73
CA HIS A 146 -0.60 -26.21 -14.59
C HIS A 146 -1.97 -26.88 -14.35
N ARG A 147 -2.42 -26.97 -13.11
CA ARG A 147 -3.79 -27.46 -12.82
C ARG A 147 -4.88 -26.54 -13.35
N LEU A 148 -4.64 -25.22 -13.34
CA LEU A 148 -5.54 -24.28 -14.00
C LEU A 148 -5.57 -24.54 -15.53
N ASP A 149 -4.40 -24.77 -16.16
CA ASP A 149 -4.29 -25.07 -17.60
C ASP A 149 -5.09 -26.34 -17.97
N GLU A 150 -5.08 -27.35 -17.09
CA GLU A 150 -5.83 -28.60 -17.29
C GLU A 150 -7.34 -28.43 -17.09
N ALA A 151 -7.76 -27.68 -16.06
CA ALA A 151 -9.16 -27.51 -15.69
C ALA A 151 -9.90 -26.47 -16.57
N TYR A 152 -9.18 -25.47 -17.04
CA TYR A 152 -9.70 -24.32 -17.80
C TYR A 152 -8.89 -24.13 -19.11
N PRO A 153 -8.89 -25.10 -20.03
CA PRO A 153 -8.04 -25.02 -21.23
C PRO A 153 -8.43 -23.80 -22.08
N GLY A 154 -7.39 -23.05 -22.48
CA GLY A 154 -7.57 -21.83 -23.27
C GLY A 154 -7.92 -20.58 -22.44
N TRP A 155 -7.77 -20.61 -21.09
CA TRP A 155 -7.77 -19.37 -20.33
C TRP A 155 -6.65 -18.42 -20.80
N ASP A 156 -6.92 -17.14 -20.77
CA ASP A 156 -5.96 -16.11 -21.18
C ASP A 156 -6.15 -14.85 -20.32
N TRP A 157 -5.27 -13.91 -20.50
CA TRP A 157 -5.34 -12.61 -19.84
C TRP A 157 -5.23 -11.47 -20.86
N THR A 158 -5.87 -10.37 -20.54
CA THR A 158 -5.80 -9.13 -21.35
C THR A 158 -5.56 -7.93 -20.46
N PRO A 159 -4.91 -6.86 -20.98
CA PRO A 159 -4.89 -5.57 -20.29
C PRO A 159 -6.33 -5.12 -19.99
N MET A 160 -6.52 -4.60 -18.76
CA MET A 160 -7.83 -4.15 -18.30
C MET A 160 -8.27 -2.90 -19.06
N THR A 161 -9.49 -2.91 -19.56
CA THR A 161 -10.15 -1.80 -20.26
C THR A 161 -11.34 -1.25 -19.46
N GLN A 162 -11.94 -0.17 -19.93
CA GLN A 162 -13.15 0.38 -19.32
C GLN A 162 -14.33 -0.61 -19.33
N ALA A 163 -14.42 -1.48 -20.33
CA ALA A 163 -15.48 -2.50 -20.42
C ALA A 163 -15.36 -3.57 -19.32
N ASP A 164 -14.18 -3.73 -18.72
CA ASP A 164 -13.91 -4.73 -17.70
C ASP A 164 -14.31 -4.28 -16.29
N ILE A 165 -14.52 -2.98 -16.07
CA ILE A 165 -14.77 -2.42 -14.74
C ILE A 165 -16.04 -3.04 -14.11
N ALA A 166 -17.17 -3.00 -14.81
CA ALA A 166 -18.42 -3.54 -14.26
C ALA A 166 -18.37 -5.06 -14.00
N PRO A 167 -17.81 -5.91 -14.89
CA PRO A 167 -17.60 -7.32 -14.60
C PRO A 167 -16.64 -7.58 -13.43
N CYS A 168 -15.56 -6.81 -13.28
CA CYS A 168 -14.64 -6.92 -12.15
C CYS A 168 -15.31 -6.54 -10.83
N LEU A 169 -16.09 -5.46 -10.80
CA LEU A 169 -16.89 -5.07 -9.63
C LEU A 169 -17.91 -6.14 -9.24
N ALA A 170 -18.57 -6.77 -10.22
CA ALA A 170 -19.51 -7.86 -9.95
C ALA A 170 -18.81 -9.09 -9.35
N MET A 171 -17.62 -9.44 -9.85
CA MET A 171 -16.81 -10.52 -9.28
C MET A 171 -16.37 -10.21 -7.85
N ASP A 172 -15.88 -8.98 -7.58
CA ASP A 172 -15.45 -8.57 -6.25
C ASP A 172 -16.62 -8.54 -5.25
N ALA A 173 -17.80 -8.05 -5.67
CA ALA A 173 -18.99 -8.07 -4.83
C ALA A 173 -19.40 -9.49 -4.42
N ALA A 174 -19.32 -10.46 -5.31
CA ALA A 174 -19.58 -11.86 -5.00
C ALA A 174 -18.53 -12.42 -4.03
N TRP A 175 -17.25 -12.16 -4.30
CA TRP A 175 -16.15 -12.55 -3.41
C TRP A 175 -16.29 -11.94 -2.01
N HIS A 176 -16.64 -10.66 -1.91
CA HIS A 176 -16.84 -9.93 -0.65
C HIS A 176 -17.95 -10.55 0.20
N GLN A 177 -19.10 -10.90 -0.41
CA GLN A 177 -20.21 -11.56 0.30
C GLN A 177 -19.80 -12.95 0.85
N GLU A 178 -19.06 -13.74 0.09
CA GLU A 178 -18.52 -15.02 0.52
C GLU A 178 -17.51 -14.86 1.66
N ALA A 179 -16.62 -13.86 1.57
CA ALA A 179 -15.62 -13.57 2.58
C ALA A 179 -16.25 -13.11 3.90
N LEU A 180 -17.24 -12.19 3.85
CA LEU A 180 -18.00 -11.77 5.04
C LEU A 180 -18.72 -12.95 5.73
N THR A 181 -19.32 -13.86 4.96
CA THR A 181 -20.00 -15.03 5.49
C THR A 181 -19.02 -15.94 6.23
N ARG A 182 -17.81 -16.12 5.71
CA ARG A 182 -16.75 -16.91 6.34
C ARG A 182 -16.21 -16.25 7.61
N GLU A 183 -15.90 -14.93 7.56
CA GLU A 183 -15.44 -14.19 8.74
C GLU A 183 -16.45 -14.15 9.87
N ALA A 184 -17.73 -13.97 9.57
CA ALA A 184 -18.79 -14.00 10.56
C ALA A 184 -18.83 -15.38 11.31
N ALA A 185 -18.53 -16.46 10.62
CA ALA A 185 -18.42 -17.79 11.19
C ALA A 185 -17.17 -17.97 12.08
N GLU A 186 -16.10 -17.22 11.82
CA GLU A 186 -14.81 -17.27 12.53
C GLU A 186 -14.69 -16.25 13.68
N GLY A 187 -15.65 -15.30 13.80
CA GLY A 187 -15.69 -14.27 14.85
C GLY A 187 -14.66 -13.17 14.69
N GLY A 188 -14.21 -12.90 13.46
CA GLY A 188 -13.24 -11.86 13.12
C GLY A 188 -13.82 -10.44 13.11
N LEU A 189 -12.96 -9.43 13.33
CA LEU A 189 -13.26 -8.03 13.03
C LEU A 189 -12.88 -7.76 11.57
N SER A 190 -13.88 -7.43 10.74
CA SER A 190 -13.69 -7.32 9.30
C SER A 190 -13.12 -5.97 8.87
N THR A 191 -12.06 -6.00 8.04
CA THR A 191 -11.62 -4.88 7.21
C THR A 191 -12.11 -5.02 5.75
N LEU A 192 -12.92 -6.04 5.47
CA LEU A 192 -13.36 -6.41 4.13
C LEU A 192 -14.23 -5.34 3.47
N ASP A 193 -15.05 -4.63 4.26
CA ASP A 193 -15.87 -3.54 3.74
C ASP A 193 -15.01 -2.37 3.27
N ASP A 194 -13.95 -2.05 4.01
CA ASP A 194 -12.99 -1.00 3.65
C ASP A 194 -12.19 -1.39 2.42
N GLU A 195 -11.75 -2.64 2.33
CA GLU A 195 -11.02 -3.16 1.17
C GLU A 195 -11.89 -3.19 -0.10
N HIS A 196 -13.15 -3.65 0.01
CA HIS A 196 -14.11 -3.60 -1.08
C HIS A 196 -14.33 -2.16 -1.57
N ARG A 197 -14.55 -1.23 -0.64
CA ARG A 197 -14.75 0.19 -0.96
C ARG A 197 -13.52 0.82 -1.62
N ALA A 198 -12.31 0.51 -1.13
CA ALA A 198 -11.07 0.97 -1.73
C ALA A 198 -10.91 0.45 -3.17
N LEU A 199 -11.24 -0.83 -3.41
CA LEU A 199 -11.20 -1.41 -4.75
C LEU A 199 -12.22 -0.78 -5.69
N VAL A 200 -13.45 -0.50 -5.23
CA VAL A 200 -14.46 0.24 -6.02
C VAL A 200 -13.91 1.59 -6.46
N LEU A 201 -13.34 2.37 -5.53
CA LEU A 201 -12.72 3.66 -5.84
C LEU A 201 -11.58 3.53 -6.85
N ALA A 202 -10.74 2.50 -6.71
CA ALA A 202 -9.64 2.23 -7.63
C ALA A 202 -10.13 1.94 -9.05
N LEU A 203 -11.11 1.06 -9.21
CA LEU A 203 -11.66 0.67 -10.50
C LEU A 203 -12.38 1.85 -11.17
N GLU A 204 -13.22 2.58 -10.44
CA GLU A 204 -13.97 3.73 -10.97
C GLU A 204 -13.07 4.91 -11.38
N ASN A 205 -11.92 5.08 -10.71
CA ASN A 205 -10.98 6.16 -10.96
C ASN A 205 -9.68 5.70 -11.63
N ARG A 206 -9.65 4.48 -12.18
CA ARG A 206 -8.45 3.82 -12.70
C ARG A 206 -7.56 4.71 -13.57
N GLU A 207 -8.16 5.39 -14.55
CA GLU A 207 -7.42 6.25 -15.48
C GLU A 207 -6.84 7.48 -14.79
N ALA A 208 -7.63 8.16 -13.96
CA ALA A 208 -7.20 9.34 -13.22
C ALA A 208 -6.08 9.01 -12.23
N LEU A 209 -6.12 7.84 -11.61
CA LEU A 209 -5.09 7.33 -10.71
C LEU A 209 -3.86 6.80 -11.46
N GLY A 210 -3.98 6.55 -12.78
CA GLY A 210 -2.93 5.94 -13.59
C GLY A 210 -2.67 4.49 -13.22
N LEU A 211 -3.74 3.74 -12.92
CA LEU A 211 -3.65 2.32 -12.60
C LEU A 211 -3.62 1.48 -13.86
N ASP A 212 -2.66 0.58 -13.93
CA ASP A 212 -2.61 -0.51 -14.88
C ASP A 212 -3.16 -1.79 -14.27
N GLY A 213 -3.82 -2.59 -15.08
CA GLY A 213 -4.37 -3.86 -14.63
C GLY A 213 -4.48 -4.88 -15.74
N ILE A 214 -4.69 -6.12 -15.35
CA ILE A 214 -5.05 -7.23 -16.25
C ILE A 214 -6.29 -7.95 -15.73
N VAL A 215 -6.98 -8.63 -16.63
CA VAL A 215 -8.12 -9.51 -16.33
C VAL A 215 -7.82 -10.89 -16.89
N LEU A 216 -7.90 -11.92 -16.04
CA LEU A 216 -7.86 -13.32 -16.45
C LEU A 216 -9.26 -13.80 -16.80
N ARG A 217 -9.40 -14.49 -17.93
CA ARG A 217 -10.68 -15.02 -18.43
C ARG A 217 -10.56 -16.47 -18.88
N TRP A 218 -11.64 -17.16 -18.74
CA TRP A 218 -11.92 -18.40 -19.45
C TRP A 218 -13.29 -18.30 -20.08
N GLN A 219 -13.34 -18.34 -21.42
CA GLN A 219 -14.55 -18.00 -22.16
C GLN A 219 -15.05 -16.59 -21.76
N ASP A 220 -16.30 -16.47 -21.30
CA ASP A 220 -16.91 -15.21 -20.85
C ASP A 220 -16.75 -14.97 -19.34
N GLU A 221 -16.14 -15.90 -18.59
CA GLU A 221 -15.99 -15.81 -17.14
C GLU A 221 -14.66 -15.13 -16.73
N ILE A 222 -14.72 -14.22 -15.75
CA ILE A 222 -13.54 -13.67 -15.10
C ILE A 222 -13.07 -14.66 -14.02
N LEU A 223 -11.82 -15.12 -14.14
CA LEU A 223 -11.15 -15.96 -13.15
C LEU A 223 -10.41 -15.15 -12.08
N GLY A 224 -10.02 -13.94 -12.43
CA GLY A 224 -9.32 -13.02 -11.56
C GLY A 224 -8.90 -11.75 -12.27
N PHE A 225 -8.46 -10.77 -11.50
CA PHE A 225 -7.90 -9.51 -11.99
C PHE A 225 -6.94 -8.92 -10.96
N THR A 226 -6.13 -7.99 -11.40
CA THR A 226 -5.21 -7.24 -10.54
C THR A 226 -4.96 -5.87 -11.15
N LEU A 227 -4.63 -4.91 -10.28
CA LEU A 227 -4.28 -3.55 -10.70
C LEU A 227 -3.28 -2.93 -9.73
N GLY A 228 -2.49 -2.00 -10.25
CA GLY A 228 -1.46 -1.28 -9.51
C GLY A 228 -0.93 -0.08 -10.28
N ALA A 229 0.10 0.57 -9.75
CA ALA A 229 0.73 1.74 -10.34
C ALA A 229 2.25 1.75 -10.16
N LEU A 230 2.95 2.55 -10.96
CA LEU A 230 4.36 2.87 -10.69
C LEU A 230 4.45 3.61 -9.36
N LEU A 231 5.28 3.08 -8.45
CA LEU A 231 5.61 3.69 -7.16
C LEU A 231 6.88 4.52 -7.27
N THR A 232 7.92 3.93 -7.89
CA THR A 232 9.17 4.62 -8.23
C THR A 232 9.55 4.30 -9.67
N GLU A 233 10.69 4.80 -10.16
CA GLU A 233 11.17 4.49 -11.51
C GLU A 233 11.32 2.97 -11.74
N ASN A 234 11.74 2.21 -10.71
CA ASN A 234 12.06 0.79 -10.81
C ASN A 234 11.21 -0.14 -9.93
N VAL A 235 10.19 0.39 -9.25
CA VAL A 235 9.24 -0.36 -8.43
C VAL A 235 7.82 -0.11 -8.90
N PHE A 236 7.08 -1.17 -9.14
CA PHE A 236 5.65 -1.13 -9.44
C PHE A 236 4.87 -1.73 -8.27
N ASP A 237 3.92 -0.98 -7.75
CA ASP A 237 3.09 -1.35 -6.61
C ASP A 237 1.80 -2.03 -7.05
N VAL A 238 1.52 -3.21 -6.48
CA VAL A 238 0.34 -4.05 -6.76
C VAL A 238 -0.70 -3.82 -5.68
N HIS A 239 -1.62 -2.90 -5.92
CA HIS A 239 -2.61 -2.47 -4.92
C HIS A 239 -3.72 -3.48 -4.66
N PHE A 240 -4.21 -4.14 -5.71
CA PHE A 240 -5.31 -5.11 -5.58
C PHE A 240 -5.05 -6.33 -6.44
N GLU A 241 -5.23 -7.50 -5.86
CA GLU A 241 -5.18 -8.79 -6.54
C GLU A 241 -6.39 -9.62 -6.10
N ARG A 242 -7.26 -9.96 -7.04
CA ARG A 242 -8.46 -10.76 -6.83
C ARG A 242 -8.47 -11.96 -7.76
N ALA A 243 -8.79 -13.12 -7.20
CA ALA A 243 -9.05 -14.33 -7.98
C ALA A 243 -10.12 -15.18 -7.31
N ARG A 244 -10.79 -15.99 -8.09
CA ARG A 244 -11.78 -16.93 -7.58
C ARG A 244 -11.11 -17.97 -6.69
N GLY A 245 -11.49 -17.99 -5.41
CA GLY A 245 -10.90 -18.87 -4.39
C GLY A 245 -11.24 -20.35 -4.59
N ASP A 246 -12.36 -20.65 -5.28
CA ASP A 246 -12.80 -21.98 -5.68
C ASP A 246 -12.02 -22.54 -6.87
N ILE A 247 -11.24 -21.71 -7.58
CA ILE A 247 -10.44 -22.10 -8.74
C ILE A 247 -8.98 -22.25 -8.36
N GLN A 248 -8.53 -23.51 -8.29
CA GLN A 248 -7.15 -23.80 -7.99
C GLN A 248 -6.21 -23.24 -9.07
N GLY A 249 -5.25 -22.43 -8.68
CA GLY A 249 -4.25 -21.84 -9.57
C GLY A 249 -4.59 -20.46 -10.10
N ALA A 250 -5.81 -19.94 -9.87
CA ALA A 250 -6.20 -18.60 -10.33
C ALA A 250 -5.29 -17.50 -9.74
N TYR A 251 -5.07 -17.44 -8.42
CA TYR A 251 -4.15 -16.46 -7.80
C TYR A 251 -2.72 -16.51 -8.36
N PRO A 252 -2.04 -17.67 -8.41
CA PRO A 252 -0.72 -17.73 -9.04
C PRO A 252 -0.71 -17.34 -10.52
N ALA A 253 -1.79 -17.62 -11.27
CA ALA A 253 -1.91 -17.23 -12.66
C ALA A 253 -2.05 -15.71 -12.81
N VAL A 254 -2.90 -15.06 -11.99
CA VAL A 254 -3.02 -13.59 -11.94
C VAL A 254 -1.67 -12.96 -11.67
N ASN A 255 -1.00 -13.37 -10.58
CA ASN A 255 0.28 -12.82 -10.17
C ASN A 255 1.36 -12.95 -11.28
N ARG A 256 1.54 -14.15 -11.84
CA ARG A 256 2.50 -14.40 -12.92
C ARG A 256 2.19 -13.57 -14.17
N SER A 257 0.93 -13.54 -14.57
CA SER A 257 0.51 -12.83 -15.77
C SER A 257 0.70 -11.33 -15.63
N PHE A 258 0.42 -10.78 -14.44
CA PHE A 258 0.64 -9.37 -14.17
C PHE A 258 2.14 -9.02 -14.17
N ALA A 259 2.97 -9.84 -13.54
CA ALA A 259 4.42 -9.64 -13.60
C ALA A 259 4.94 -9.60 -15.04
N ARG A 260 4.45 -10.48 -15.92
CA ARG A 260 4.78 -10.49 -17.35
C ARG A 260 4.32 -9.23 -18.07
N TYR A 261 3.07 -8.80 -17.81
CA TYR A 261 2.53 -7.58 -18.39
C TYR A 261 3.33 -6.34 -17.99
N ILE A 262 3.63 -6.19 -16.69
CA ILE A 262 4.39 -5.04 -16.20
C ILE A 262 5.84 -5.05 -16.71
N ARG A 263 6.50 -6.22 -16.75
CA ARG A 263 7.84 -6.37 -17.30
C ARG A 263 7.94 -5.95 -18.77
N GLU A 264 6.92 -6.25 -19.56
CA GLU A 264 6.85 -5.85 -20.98
C GLU A 264 6.55 -4.37 -21.13
N LYS A 265 5.59 -3.86 -20.36
CA LYS A 265 5.13 -2.48 -20.47
C LYS A 265 6.13 -1.47 -19.90
N TYR A 266 6.82 -1.84 -18.83
CA TYR A 266 7.76 -1.00 -18.08
C TYR A 266 9.12 -1.69 -17.94
N PRO A 267 9.96 -1.69 -19.00
CA PRO A 267 11.25 -2.41 -18.99
C PRO A 267 12.23 -1.94 -17.91
N GLN A 268 12.04 -0.74 -17.35
CA GLN A 268 12.83 -0.19 -16.25
C GLN A 268 12.43 -0.73 -14.88
N VAL A 269 11.22 -1.28 -14.73
CA VAL A 269 10.74 -1.86 -13.48
C VAL A 269 11.50 -3.15 -13.18
N ARG A 270 12.09 -3.20 -12.02
CA ARG A 270 12.85 -4.34 -11.52
C ARG A 270 12.11 -5.12 -10.45
N TYR A 271 11.33 -4.44 -9.64
CA TYR A 271 10.62 -5.04 -8.51
C TYR A 271 9.13 -4.79 -8.58
N LEU A 272 8.36 -5.82 -8.21
CA LEU A 272 6.96 -5.68 -7.83
C LEU A 272 6.88 -5.59 -6.30
N ASP A 273 6.32 -4.51 -5.81
CA ASP A 273 5.87 -4.38 -4.44
C ASP A 273 4.47 -5.01 -4.32
N ARG A 274 4.26 -5.83 -3.31
CA ARG A 274 2.96 -6.42 -3.01
C ARG A 274 2.46 -5.95 -1.65
N GLU A 275 2.91 -4.78 -1.22
CA GLU A 275 2.55 -4.09 0.01
C GLU A 275 2.84 -4.94 1.28
N ASP A 276 2.37 -4.48 2.44
CA ASP A 276 2.59 -5.10 3.73
C ASP A 276 1.65 -6.30 4.02
N ASP A 277 1.84 -6.95 5.17
CA ASP A 277 1.00 -8.07 5.61
C ASP A 277 0.01 -7.71 6.73
N MET A 278 -0.01 -6.44 7.17
CA MET A 278 -0.89 -5.91 8.22
C MET A 278 -0.87 -6.72 9.53
N GLY A 279 0.20 -7.51 9.77
CA GLY A 279 0.27 -8.44 10.90
C GLY A 279 -0.63 -9.67 10.79
N LEU A 280 -1.29 -9.89 9.64
CA LEU A 280 -2.19 -11.01 9.40
C LEU A 280 -1.39 -12.28 9.05
N PRO A 281 -1.40 -13.35 9.89
CA PRO A 281 -0.57 -14.53 9.67
C PRO A 281 -0.84 -15.24 8.34
N GLY A 282 -2.07 -15.24 7.88
CA GLY A 282 -2.47 -15.84 6.59
C GLY A 282 -1.89 -15.09 5.41
N LEU A 283 -1.96 -13.75 5.43
CA LEU A 283 -1.42 -12.89 4.39
C LEU A 283 0.11 -12.94 4.38
N ARG A 284 0.75 -12.86 5.55
CA ARG A 284 2.19 -13.05 5.72
C ARG A 284 2.67 -14.35 5.08
N LYS A 285 2.05 -15.48 5.44
CA LYS A 285 2.36 -16.79 4.86
C LYS A 285 2.18 -16.82 3.34
N ALA A 286 1.13 -16.18 2.83
CA ALA A 286 0.88 -16.10 1.39
C ALA A 286 2.00 -15.33 0.67
N LYS A 287 2.40 -14.16 1.20
CA LYS A 287 3.48 -13.32 0.66
C LYS A 287 4.83 -14.04 0.75
N GLU A 288 5.21 -14.56 1.92
CA GLU A 288 6.46 -15.31 2.11
C GLU A 288 6.56 -16.57 1.24
N SER A 289 5.42 -17.17 0.83
CA SER A 289 5.41 -18.34 -0.06
C SER A 289 5.93 -18.08 -1.47
N TYR A 290 6.12 -16.82 -1.84
CA TYR A 290 6.77 -16.38 -3.08
C TYR A 290 8.25 -16.02 -2.89
N TYR A 291 8.76 -16.08 -1.64
CA TYR A 291 10.16 -15.81 -1.29
C TYR A 291 10.59 -14.41 -1.71
N PRO A 292 10.14 -13.35 -1.02
CA PRO A 292 10.49 -11.98 -1.37
C PRO A 292 12.01 -11.81 -1.46
N ASP A 293 12.47 -10.95 -2.34
CA ASP A 293 13.89 -10.67 -2.51
C ASP A 293 14.39 -9.81 -1.34
N TYR A 294 13.56 -8.88 -0.88
CA TYR A 294 13.77 -8.16 0.37
C TYR A 294 12.45 -7.60 0.91
N LEU A 295 12.50 -7.17 2.15
CA LEU A 295 11.43 -6.42 2.80
C LEU A 295 11.88 -4.96 2.90
N GLU A 296 11.04 -4.03 2.49
CA GLU A 296 11.28 -2.61 2.74
C GLU A 296 10.96 -2.30 4.20
N VAL A 297 12.02 -2.14 4.98
CA VAL A 297 11.92 -1.92 6.43
C VAL A 297 11.48 -0.49 6.70
N ASN A 298 10.47 -0.31 7.54
CA ASN A 298 10.05 0.99 8.00
C ASN A 298 9.91 1.08 9.51
N PHE A 299 9.88 2.32 10.00
CA PHE A 299 9.83 2.65 11.41
C PHE A 299 8.63 3.56 11.71
N SER A 300 8.14 3.46 12.92
CA SER A 300 7.35 4.51 13.55
C SER A 300 8.23 5.32 14.51
N ALA A 301 7.85 6.59 14.72
CA ALA A 301 8.47 7.46 15.69
C ALA A 301 7.39 8.21 16.48
N VAL A 302 7.54 8.27 17.80
CA VAL A 302 6.63 9.01 18.68
C VAL A 302 7.43 10.04 19.45
N GLU A 303 6.98 11.30 19.43
CA GLU A 303 7.60 12.37 20.21
C GLU A 303 7.53 12.07 21.72
N ILE A 304 8.68 12.04 22.36
CA ILE A 304 8.80 11.87 23.80
C ILE A 304 8.33 13.16 24.45
N ARG A 305 7.21 13.13 25.18
CA ARG A 305 6.77 14.29 25.98
C ARG A 305 7.75 14.49 27.11
N CYS A 306 8.53 15.57 27.08
CA CYS A 306 9.14 16.09 28.29
C CYS A 306 7.99 16.64 29.15
N ASP A 307 7.67 15.98 30.24
CA ASP A 307 6.82 16.54 31.29
C ASP A 307 7.49 17.80 31.85
N LEU A 308 7.11 18.96 31.33
CA LEU A 308 7.54 20.29 31.84
C LEU A 308 6.95 20.60 33.24
N THR A 309 6.51 19.59 33.98
CA THR A 309 5.90 19.75 35.32
C THR A 309 6.87 19.54 36.48
N SER A 310 8.17 19.33 36.26
CA SER A 310 9.16 19.41 37.35
C SER A 310 9.71 20.83 37.46
N ARG A 311 8.88 21.80 37.93
CA ARG A 311 9.42 23.00 38.54
C ARG A 311 10.23 22.54 39.80
N PRO A 312 11.50 22.91 39.95
CA PRO A 312 12.17 22.68 41.21
C PRO A 312 11.37 23.45 42.28
N LYS A 313 10.96 22.75 43.35
CA LYS A 313 10.48 23.41 44.56
C LYS A 313 11.63 24.29 45.03
N THR A 314 11.50 25.61 44.87
CA THR A 314 12.29 26.58 45.60
C THR A 314 11.94 26.41 47.07
N GLU A 315 12.85 25.76 47.80
CA GLU A 315 12.87 25.85 49.26
C GLU A 315 13.07 27.31 49.61
N GLY A 316 12.09 27.91 50.29
CA GLY A 316 12.20 29.16 50.99
C GLY A 316 12.18 28.93 52.49
#